data_6b8935d612c2f4dd67e39da8baaf1f3e
#
_entry.id   6b8935d612c2f4dd67e39da8baaf1f3e
#
_cell.length_a   1.000
_cell.length_b   1.000
_cell.length_c   1.000
_cell.angle_alpha   90.00
_cell.angle_beta   90.00
_cell.angle_gamma   90.00
#
_symmetry.space_group_name_H-M   'P 1'
#
loop_
_entity.id
_entity.type
_entity.pdbx_description
1 polymer ?
#
loop_
_entity_poly.entity_id
_entity_poly.type
_entity_poly.pdbx_seq_one_letter_code
_entity_poly.pdbx_strand_id
1 'polypeptide(L)'
;VIATAAIHIGGRLQVVDGERIVRLDPAGKHHAARAGFSWQRGDRIGAADLQRVADAMADALLAAIVANPLPDHIARLYLTDPIADLGHIDGVMFSGGVAEYIYQREDRDFSDLGRPLGRAIRTRIDNGALPWPVLPAGECIRATALGASEYSVQLSGNTSYISAPGKLLPRRNLQVILPPFVCSEAIDPDQMARAIRNHMLAFDLDSIDRDIALALRWSGLPSYQRLVAFAEGIKRGLIERIGKKLPIYIMLDGDVAQTLGHLLRDELHIECELLVIDGVVLWDFDYIDLGRIRMPSCTVPVTIKSLVFSEDPRGPRPRQRLHHHEHDHAQDHGHRHGHGDSDGHRHDHAHGYDHHHSHQPHKHGR
;
A
#
# COMPACT_ATOMS: atom_id res chain seq x y z
N VAL A 1 -13.58 -2.53 13.18
CA VAL A 1 -12.10 -2.52 13.19
C VAL A 1 -11.62 -1.28 13.91
N ILE A 2 -10.85 -1.44 15.00
CA ILE A 2 -10.37 -0.31 15.82
C ILE A 2 -9.04 0.23 15.25
N ALA A 3 -8.12 -0.67 14.90
CA ALA A 3 -6.83 -0.30 14.32
C ALA A 3 -6.35 -1.37 13.34
N THR A 4 -5.51 -0.97 12.38
CA THR A 4 -4.90 -1.86 11.38
C THR A 4 -3.44 -1.49 11.18
N ALA A 5 -2.61 -2.50 10.91
CA ALA A 5 -1.23 -2.31 10.52
C ALA A 5 -0.86 -3.33 9.43
N ALA A 6 0.09 -2.98 8.58
CA ALA A 6 0.63 -3.86 7.55
C ALA A 6 2.11 -4.12 7.79
N ILE A 7 2.52 -5.37 7.59
CA ILE A 7 3.89 -5.83 7.82
C ILE A 7 4.35 -6.73 6.66
N HIS A 8 5.62 -6.64 6.28
CA HIS A 8 6.24 -7.44 5.21
C HIS A 8 6.52 -8.89 5.67
N ILE A 9 5.47 -9.65 5.90
CA ILE A 9 5.54 -11.09 6.19
C ILE A 9 4.47 -11.82 5.36
N GLY A 10 4.84 -12.91 4.70
CA GLY A 10 3.87 -13.67 3.90
C GLY A 10 4.45 -14.89 3.21
N GLY A 11 3.60 -15.87 2.92
CA GLY A 11 3.99 -17.15 2.29
C GLY A 11 4.45 -17.02 0.84
N ARG A 12 3.95 -16.03 0.10
CA ARG A 12 4.21 -15.87 -1.34
C ARG A 12 5.39 -14.94 -1.67
N LEU A 13 6.14 -14.46 -0.67
CA LEU A 13 7.34 -13.63 -0.87
C LEU A 13 8.46 -14.40 -1.57
N GLN A 14 8.39 -15.72 -1.57
CA GLN A 14 9.30 -16.61 -2.27
C GLN A 14 8.53 -17.81 -2.82
N VAL A 15 8.84 -18.19 -4.07
CA VAL A 15 8.26 -19.36 -4.73
C VAL A 15 9.39 -20.15 -5.37
N VAL A 16 9.34 -21.48 -5.25
CA VAL A 16 10.28 -22.41 -5.84
C VAL A 16 9.60 -23.29 -6.88
N ASP A 17 10.34 -23.71 -7.89
CA ASP A 17 9.98 -24.78 -8.81
C ASP A 17 11.01 -25.88 -8.67
N GLY A 18 10.61 -27.01 -8.08
CA GLY A 18 11.55 -27.99 -7.55
C GLY A 18 12.45 -27.39 -6.49
N GLU A 19 13.76 -27.30 -6.77
CA GLU A 19 14.74 -26.67 -5.87
C GLU A 19 15.16 -25.25 -6.31
N ARG A 20 14.54 -24.68 -7.38
CA ARG A 20 14.93 -23.38 -7.90
C ARG A 20 13.98 -22.28 -7.49
N ILE A 21 14.55 -21.16 -7.06
CA ILE A 21 13.81 -19.93 -6.79
C ILE A 21 13.32 -19.36 -8.13
N VAL A 22 12.01 -19.37 -8.37
CA VAL A 22 11.39 -18.77 -9.56
C VAL A 22 10.84 -17.38 -9.27
N ARG A 23 10.52 -17.10 -8.01
CA ARG A 23 10.09 -15.79 -7.52
C ARG A 23 10.76 -15.49 -6.18
N LEU A 24 11.27 -14.28 -6.04
CA LEU A 24 11.87 -13.78 -4.81
C LEU A 24 11.60 -12.27 -4.74
N ASP A 25 10.61 -11.90 -3.97
CA ASP A 25 10.26 -10.50 -3.73
C ASP A 25 11.32 -9.85 -2.82
N PRO A 26 11.52 -8.52 -2.84
CA PRO A 26 12.50 -7.82 -2.01
C PRO A 26 12.36 -8.13 -0.52
N ALA A 27 11.12 -8.18 0.00
CA ALA A 27 10.87 -8.61 1.37
C ALA A 27 11.29 -10.07 1.62
N GLY A 28 11.13 -10.95 0.64
CA GLY A 28 11.64 -12.33 0.69
C GLY A 28 13.15 -12.38 0.77
N LYS A 29 13.87 -11.53 0.00
CA LYS A 29 15.34 -11.37 0.11
C LYS A 29 15.76 -10.90 1.50
N HIS A 30 15.03 -9.92 2.05
CA HIS A 30 15.30 -9.40 3.39
C HIS A 30 15.18 -10.51 4.44
N HIS A 31 14.13 -11.31 4.41
CA HIS A 31 13.97 -12.43 5.35
C HIS A 31 15.02 -13.52 5.13
N ALA A 32 15.39 -13.83 3.89
CA ALA A 32 16.49 -14.74 3.58
C ALA A 32 17.82 -14.23 4.17
N ALA A 33 18.13 -12.95 4.00
CA ALA A 33 19.34 -12.33 4.57
C ALA A 33 19.35 -12.41 6.10
N ARG A 34 18.23 -12.18 6.76
CA ARG A 34 18.10 -12.36 8.22
C ARG A 34 18.31 -13.81 8.69
N ALA A 35 17.97 -14.78 7.83
CA ALA A 35 18.23 -16.19 8.08
C ALA A 35 19.66 -16.61 7.68
N GLY A 36 20.50 -15.66 7.18
CA GLY A 36 21.90 -15.89 6.80
C GLY A 36 22.10 -16.29 5.36
N PHE A 37 21.14 -15.99 4.45
CA PHE A 37 21.23 -16.35 3.03
C PHE A 37 21.30 -15.10 2.13
N SER A 38 22.07 -15.19 1.04
CA SER A 38 22.17 -14.15 0.00
C SER A 38 21.52 -14.62 -1.29
N TRP A 39 20.25 -15.01 -1.23
CA TRP A 39 19.54 -15.62 -2.35
C TRP A 39 19.24 -14.66 -3.50
N GLN A 40 19.23 -15.24 -4.69
CA GLN A 40 18.79 -14.60 -5.92
C GLN A 40 17.81 -15.50 -6.68
N ARG A 41 17.05 -14.92 -7.59
CA ARG A 41 16.19 -15.69 -8.49
C ARG A 41 17.07 -16.61 -9.34
N GLY A 42 16.71 -17.89 -9.40
CA GLY A 42 17.47 -18.93 -10.10
C GLY A 42 18.36 -19.80 -9.20
N ASP A 43 18.62 -19.37 -7.95
CA ASP A 43 19.41 -20.15 -7.00
C ASP A 43 18.71 -21.46 -6.64
N ARG A 44 19.52 -22.46 -6.31
CA ARG A 44 19.02 -23.72 -5.75
C ARG A 44 18.99 -23.65 -4.23
N ILE A 45 17.90 -24.07 -3.67
CA ILE A 45 17.67 -24.08 -2.20
C ILE A 45 17.00 -25.37 -1.78
N GLY A 46 17.38 -25.86 -0.61
CA GLY A 46 16.78 -27.03 0.00
C GLY A 46 15.57 -26.71 0.90
N ALA A 47 14.79 -27.73 1.23
CA ALA A 47 13.66 -27.59 2.16
C ALA A 47 14.10 -27.09 3.55
N ALA A 48 15.30 -27.48 4.01
CA ALA A 48 15.86 -27.01 5.28
C ALA A 48 16.16 -25.50 5.28
N ASP A 49 16.59 -24.95 4.15
CA ASP A 49 16.86 -23.53 4.01
C ASP A 49 15.57 -22.72 3.98
N LEU A 50 14.55 -23.21 3.26
CA LEU A 50 13.18 -22.65 3.30
C LEU A 50 12.63 -22.64 4.71
N GLN A 51 12.81 -23.73 5.45
CA GLN A 51 12.34 -23.81 6.85
C GLN A 51 13.04 -22.78 7.73
N ARG A 52 14.34 -22.57 7.60
CA ARG A 52 15.07 -21.53 8.37
C ARG A 52 14.56 -20.14 8.12
N VAL A 53 14.23 -19.81 6.85
CA VAL A 53 13.63 -18.51 6.52
C VAL A 53 12.22 -18.40 7.11
N ALA A 54 11.42 -19.45 6.99
CA ALA A 54 10.08 -19.50 7.57
C ALA A 54 10.11 -19.36 9.12
N ASP A 55 11.07 -19.98 9.78
CA ASP A 55 11.28 -19.85 11.22
C ASP A 55 11.61 -18.40 11.61
N ALA A 56 12.52 -17.75 10.89
CA ALA A 56 12.86 -16.34 11.12
C ALA A 56 11.67 -15.40 10.87
N MET A 57 10.81 -15.72 9.89
CA MET A 57 9.57 -14.97 9.63
C MET A 57 8.53 -15.19 10.74
N ALA A 58 8.39 -16.42 11.24
CA ALA A 58 7.47 -16.75 12.33
C ALA A 58 7.87 -16.02 13.60
N ASP A 59 9.17 -15.99 13.95
CA ASP A 59 9.71 -15.25 15.09
C ASP A 59 9.43 -13.75 14.94
N ALA A 60 9.63 -13.20 13.75
CA ALA A 60 9.35 -11.80 13.47
C ALA A 60 7.87 -11.45 13.60
N LEU A 61 6.96 -12.32 13.12
CA LEU A 61 5.51 -12.11 13.25
C LEU A 61 5.08 -12.13 14.72
N LEU A 62 5.52 -13.12 15.47
CA LEU A 62 5.14 -13.22 16.88
C LEU A 62 5.72 -12.06 17.70
N ALA A 63 6.97 -11.67 17.44
CA ALA A 63 7.53 -10.47 18.06
C ALA A 63 6.75 -9.21 17.71
N ALA A 64 6.27 -9.08 16.46
CA ALA A 64 5.44 -7.95 16.04
C ALA A 64 4.10 -7.88 16.80
N ILE A 65 3.56 -9.02 17.24
CA ILE A 65 2.28 -9.11 17.96
C ILE A 65 2.49 -8.91 19.48
N VAL A 66 3.56 -9.48 20.07
CA VAL A 66 3.67 -9.56 21.53
C VAL A 66 4.73 -8.66 22.15
N ALA A 67 5.71 -8.18 21.37
CA ALA A 67 6.81 -7.41 21.92
C ALA A 67 6.42 -5.97 22.25
N ASN A 68 6.69 -5.55 23.49
CA ASN A 68 6.56 -4.16 23.93
C ASN A 68 7.71 -3.84 24.91
N PRO A 69 8.66 -2.93 24.53
CA PRO A 69 8.70 -2.19 23.27
C PRO A 69 8.99 -3.07 22.05
N LEU A 70 8.54 -2.62 20.88
CA LEU A 70 8.79 -3.30 19.60
C LEU A 70 10.28 -3.17 19.22
N PRO A 71 10.99 -4.27 18.94
CA PRO A 71 12.39 -4.20 18.52
C PRO A 71 12.56 -3.47 17.16
N ASP A 72 13.63 -2.67 17.03
CA ASP A 72 13.86 -1.85 15.82
C ASP A 72 13.87 -2.67 14.53
N HIS A 73 14.47 -3.85 14.54
CA HIS A 73 14.53 -4.72 13.36
C HIS A 73 13.17 -5.29 12.96
N ILE A 74 12.21 -5.36 13.88
CA ILE A 74 10.81 -5.72 13.59
C ILE A 74 10.04 -4.49 13.14
N ALA A 75 10.28 -3.33 13.76
CA ALA A 75 9.64 -2.07 13.36
C ALA A 75 9.89 -1.72 11.88
N ARG A 76 11.07 -2.07 11.35
CA ARG A 76 11.43 -1.87 9.92
C ARG A 76 10.66 -2.75 8.94
N LEU A 77 9.99 -3.80 9.40
CA LEU A 77 9.14 -4.66 8.56
C LEU A 77 7.75 -4.07 8.34
N TYR A 78 7.36 -3.05 9.11
CA TYR A 78 6.05 -2.43 8.96
C TYR A 78 6.00 -1.48 7.77
N LEU A 79 4.92 -1.56 7.01
CA LEU A 79 4.58 -0.63 5.93
C LEU A 79 3.74 0.55 6.42
N THR A 80 3.07 0.36 7.55
CA THR A 80 2.28 1.39 8.25
C THR A 80 2.82 1.54 9.66
N ASP A 81 2.31 2.51 10.42
CA ASP A 81 2.64 2.58 11.83
C ASP A 81 2.21 1.31 12.56
N PRO A 82 3.04 0.73 13.45
CA PRO A 82 2.63 -0.33 14.34
C PRO A 82 1.47 0.12 15.23
N ILE A 83 0.63 -0.83 15.63
CA ILE A 83 -0.42 -0.54 16.62
C ILE A 83 0.26 -0.33 17.97
N ALA A 84 0.14 0.90 18.49
CA ALA A 84 0.87 1.30 19.71
C ALA A 84 0.29 0.63 20.96
N ASP A 85 -1.02 0.44 21.02
CA ASP A 85 -1.73 -0.20 22.12
C ASP A 85 -2.80 -1.13 21.57
N LEU A 86 -2.69 -2.40 21.89
CA LEU A 86 -3.67 -3.42 21.52
C LEU A 86 -4.87 -3.47 22.48
N GLY A 87 -4.79 -2.77 23.62
CA GLY A 87 -5.82 -2.83 24.66
C GLY A 87 -6.04 -4.24 25.23
N HIS A 88 -7.28 -4.55 25.60
CA HIS A 88 -7.66 -5.89 26.02
C HIS A 88 -7.85 -6.80 24.81
N ILE A 89 -7.15 -7.94 24.81
CA ILE A 89 -7.21 -8.95 23.74
C ILE A 89 -7.82 -10.24 24.29
N ASP A 90 -8.96 -10.65 23.76
CA ASP A 90 -9.64 -11.90 24.14
C ASP A 90 -9.02 -13.12 23.47
N GLY A 91 -8.38 -12.94 22.32
CA GLY A 91 -7.73 -14.01 21.58
C GLY A 91 -7.19 -13.56 20.23
N VAL A 92 -6.48 -14.45 19.56
CA VAL A 92 -5.87 -14.23 18.24
C VAL A 92 -6.50 -15.18 17.24
N MET A 93 -6.88 -14.65 16.09
CA MET A 93 -7.40 -15.45 14.96
C MET A 93 -6.55 -15.20 13.72
N PHE A 94 -6.19 -16.26 13.02
CA PHE A 94 -5.47 -16.20 11.76
C PHE A 94 -6.42 -16.38 10.58
N SER A 95 -6.13 -15.71 9.46
CA SER A 95 -6.88 -15.80 8.22
C SER A 95 -5.94 -15.80 7.01
N GLY A 96 -6.45 -16.15 5.84
CA GLY A 96 -5.66 -16.26 4.62
C GLY A 96 -5.03 -17.64 4.39
N GLY A 97 -4.21 -17.77 3.33
CA GLY A 97 -3.66 -19.07 2.91
C GLY A 97 -2.71 -19.72 3.91
N VAL A 98 -1.88 -18.93 4.62
CA VAL A 98 -0.98 -19.45 5.66
C VAL A 98 -1.77 -19.98 6.86
N ALA A 99 -2.93 -19.41 7.15
CA ALA A 99 -3.79 -19.84 8.25
C ALA A 99 -4.30 -21.29 8.06
N GLU A 100 -4.47 -21.75 6.83
CA GLU A 100 -4.85 -23.15 6.56
C GLU A 100 -3.86 -24.14 7.20
N TYR A 101 -2.56 -23.81 7.15
CA TYR A 101 -1.52 -24.63 7.77
C TYR A 101 -1.43 -24.42 9.29
N ILE A 102 -1.69 -23.20 9.81
CA ILE A 102 -1.74 -22.93 11.24
C ILE A 102 -2.87 -23.75 11.90
N TYR A 103 -4.04 -23.84 11.24
CA TYR A 103 -5.18 -24.61 11.71
C TYR A 103 -5.17 -26.08 11.27
N GLN A 104 -4.09 -26.54 10.59
CA GLN A 104 -3.91 -27.92 10.13
C GLN A 104 -5.05 -28.40 9.18
N ARG A 105 -5.56 -27.48 8.35
CA ARG A 105 -6.63 -27.76 7.36
C ARG A 105 -6.08 -28.09 5.97
N GLU A 106 -4.78 -27.85 5.74
CA GLU A 106 -4.09 -28.07 4.47
C GLU A 106 -2.72 -28.70 4.73
N ASP A 107 -2.37 -29.72 3.92
CA ASP A 107 -1.07 -30.42 3.99
C ASP A 107 -0.27 -30.33 2.70
N ARG A 108 -0.91 -29.95 1.57
CA ARG A 108 -0.27 -29.84 0.27
C ARG A 108 0.81 -28.76 0.28
N ASP A 109 1.86 -29.00 -0.49
CA ASP A 109 2.93 -28.03 -0.73
C ASP A 109 2.63 -27.27 -2.04
N PHE A 110 2.57 -25.96 -1.98
CA PHE A 110 2.36 -25.10 -3.13
C PHE A 110 3.68 -24.45 -3.59
N SER A 111 4.80 -25.05 -3.18
CA SER A 111 6.15 -24.60 -3.57
C SER A 111 6.44 -23.14 -3.22
N ASP A 112 5.93 -22.70 -2.06
CA ASP A 112 6.18 -21.38 -1.49
C ASP A 112 6.46 -21.49 0.02
N LEU A 113 6.64 -20.34 0.70
CA LEU A 113 6.85 -20.31 2.15
C LEU A 113 5.58 -20.55 2.97
N GLY A 114 4.39 -20.68 2.38
CA GLY A 114 3.13 -20.78 3.09
C GLY A 114 3.08 -21.96 4.07
N ARG A 115 3.42 -23.15 3.57
CA ARG A 115 3.45 -24.38 4.39
C ARG A 115 4.51 -24.34 5.50
N PRO A 116 5.80 -24.09 5.23
CA PRO A 116 6.81 -24.01 6.28
C PRO A 116 6.52 -22.89 7.28
N LEU A 117 6.04 -21.72 6.83
CA LEU A 117 5.69 -20.60 7.70
C LEU A 117 4.50 -20.94 8.61
N GLY A 118 3.43 -21.49 8.06
CA GLY A 118 2.25 -21.85 8.86
C GLY A 118 2.58 -22.90 9.92
N ARG A 119 3.40 -23.90 9.58
CA ARG A 119 3.89 -24.91 10.56
C ARG A 119 4.81 -24.29 11.61
N ALA A 120 5.72 -23.38 11.22
CA ALA A 120 6.60 -22.69 12.13
C ALA A 120 5.82 -21.83 13.14
N ILE A 121 4.79 -21.12 12.70
CA ILE A 121 3.88 -20.36 13.56
C ILE A 121 3.12 -21.30 14.50
N ARG A 122 2.55 -22.37 13.98
CA ARG A 122 1.79 -23.36 14.77
C ARG A 122 2.66 -23.95 15.90
N THR A 123 3.86 -24.39 15.57
CA THR A 123 4.79 -24.94 16.58
C THR A 123 5.08 -23.95 17.70
N ARG A 124 5.26 -22.67 17.40
CA ARG A 124 5.49 -21.63 18.39
C ARG A 124 4.26 -21.37 19.27
N ILE A 125 3.08 -21.40 18.66
CA ILE A 125 1.81 -21.29 19.40
C ILE A 125 1.66 -22.44 20.37
N ASP A 126 1.92 -23.67 19.94
CA ASP A 126 1.83 -24.87 20.79
C ASP A 126 2.86 -24.84 21.94
N ASN A 127 3.97 -24.15 21.73
CA ASN A 127 4.99 -23.90 22.75
C ASN A 127 4.72 -22.64 23.62
N GLY A 128 3.52 -22.04 23.50
CA GLY A 128 3.11 -20.94 24.37
C GLY A 128 3.68 -19.58 23.98
N ALA A 129 4.04 -19.35 22.71
CA ALA A 129 4.60 -18.07 22.26
C ALA A 129 3.57 -16.93 22.20
N LEU A 130 2.27 -17.21 22.28
CA LEU A 130 1.21 -16.21 22.39
C LEU A 130 0.62 -16.19 23.80
N PRO A 131 0.45 -15.03 24.43
CA PRO A 131 -0.18 -14.91 25.75
C PRO A 131 -1.71 -15.04 25.69
N TRP A 132 -2.30 -15.12 24.52
CA TRP A 132 -3.75 -15.21 24.29
C TRP A 132 -4.13 -16.52 23.59
N PRO A 133 -5.36 -17.02 23.79
CA PRO A 133 -5.83 -18.21 23.11
C PRO A 133 -5.96 -17.96 21.60
N VAL A 134 -5.67 -18.99 20.81
CA VAL A 134 -5.95 -18.97 19.37
C VAL A 134 -7.41 -19.35 19.18
N LEU A 135 -8.17 -18.42 18.63
CA LEU A 135 -9.58 -18.58 18.33
C LEU A 135 -9.79 -19.38 17.04
N PRO A 136 -10.86 -20.16 16.93
CA PRO A 136 -11.18 -20.87 15.70
C PRO A 136 -11.45 -19.87 14.58
N ALA A 137 -10.79 -20.05 13.41
CA ALA A 137 -11.11 -19.28 12.22
C ALA A 137 -12.32 -19.87 11.52
N GLY A 138 -13.23 -19.02 11.08
CA GLY A 138 -14.29 -19.36 10.16
C GLY A 138 -13.71 -19.69 8.78
N GLU A 139 -13.41 -18.67 7.99
CA GLU A 139 -12.93 -18.78 6.63
C GLU A 139 -11.46 -18.35 6.55
N CYS A 140 -10.57 -19.28 6.18
CA CYS A 140 -9.14 -18.97 6.03
C CYS A 140 -8.84 -18.44 4.61
N ILE A 141 -8.50 -19.32 3.67
CA ILE A 141 -8.18 -18.94 2.29
C ILE A 141 -9.38 -18.33 1.55
N ARG A 142 -10.59 -18.68 1.93
CA ARG A 142 -11.83 -18.19 1.33
C ARG A 142 -12.20 -16.76 1.78
N ALA A 143 -11.59 -16.24 2.83
CA ALA A 143 -11.90 -14.92 3.36
C ALA A 143 -11.78 -13.82 2.28
N THR A 144 -10.76 -13.90 1.42
CA THR A 144 -10.60 -12.97 0.28
C THR A 144 -11.73 -13.09 -0.73
N ALA A 145 -12.17 -14.31 -1.04
CA ALA A 145 -13.26 -14.54 -2.00
C ALA A 145 -14.61 -14.08 -1.45
N LEU A 146 -14.88 -14.33 -0.17
CA LEU A 146 -16.09 -13.85 0.52
C LEU A 146 -16.09 -12.32 0.60
N GLY A 147 -14.99 -11.72 1.04
CA GLY A 147 -14.85 -10.27 1.06
C GLY A 147 -15.05 -9.66 -0.34
N ALA A 148 -14.50 -10.25 -1.39
CA ALA A 148 -14.72 -9.78 -2.76
C ALA A 148 -16.19 -9.86 -3.22
N SER A 149 -16.99 -10.74 -2.64
CA SER A 149 -18.43 -10.85 -2.97
C SER A 149 -19.28 -9.76 -2.30
N GLU A 150 -18.78 -9.15 -1.24
CA GLU A 150 -19.45 -8.10 -0.50
C GLU A 150 -19.09 -6.68 -0.97
N TYR A 151 -18.12 -6.55 -1.89
CA TYR A 151 -17.65 -5.25 -2.35
C TYR A 151 -18.54 -4.60 -3.41
N SER A 152 -18.71 -3.29 -3.29
CA SER A 152 -19.39 -2.47 -4.28
C SER A 152 -18.61 -2.41 -5.59
N VAL A 153 -19.29 -2.68 -6.69
CA VAL A 153 -18.78 -2.40 -8.04
C VAL A 153 -18.98 -0.90 -8.29
N GLN A 154 -17.90 -0.14 -8.42
CA GLN A 154 -17.95 1.22 -8.93
C GLN A 154 -17.89 1.19 -10.46
N LEU A 155 -18.60 2.08 -11.11
CA LEU A 155 -18.46 2.33 -12.54
C LEU A 155 -17.52 3.50 -12.72
N SER A 156 -16.57 3.41 -13.66
CA SER A 156 -15.78 4.55 -14.07
C SER A 156 -16.69 5.66 -14.61
N GLY A 157 -16.25 6.91 -14.52
CA GLY A 157 -16.91 8.01 -15.24
C GLY A 157 -16.91 7.79 -16.75
N ASN A 158 -17.71 8.58 -17.50
CA ASN A 158 -17.77 8.55 -18.96
C ASN A 158 -16.52 9.13 -19.62
N THR A 159 -15.60 9.69 -18.85
CA THR A 159 -14.44 10.46 -19.28
C THR A 159 -13.13 9.69 -19.24
N SER A 160 -13.20 8.35 -19.17
CA SER A 160 -12.01 7.50 -19.17
C SER A 160 -11.21 7.56 -20.47
N TYR A 161 -9.88 7.44 -20.36
CA TYR A 161 -8.98 7.28 -21.51
C TYR A 161 -8.42 5.86 -21.56
N ILE A 162 -8.50 5.19 -22.72
CA ILE A 162 -8.00 3.82 -22.91
C ILE A 162 -7.34 3.71 -24.28
N SER A 163 -6.04 3.44 -24.32
CA SER A 163 -5.27 3.34 -25.57
C SER A 163 -5.59 2.06 -26.36
N ALA A 164 -5.67 0.93 -25.69
CA ALA A 164 -5.91 -0.38 -26.32
C ALA A 164 -6.78 -1.28 -25.42
N PRO A 165 -8.12 -1.17 -25.50
CA PRO A 165 -9.02 -1.90 -24.64
C PRO A 165 -8.78 -3.42 -24.60
N GLY A 166 -8.54 -4.03 -25.75
CA GLY A 166 -8.34 -5.48 -25.87
C GLY A 166 -7.04 -6.01 -25.21
N LYS A 167 -6.05 -5.12 -25.00
CA LYS A 167 -4.79 -5.47 -24.32
C LYS A 167 -4.84 -5.17 -22.82
N LEU A 168 -5.60 -4.15 -22.43
CA LEU A 168 -5.65 -3.65 -21.06
C LEU A 168 -6.76 -4.29 -20.23
N LEU A 169 -7.87 -4.71 -20.86
CA LEU A 169 -9.07 -5.19 -20.20
C LEU A 169 -9.52 -6.57 -20.70
N PRO A 170 -10.06 -7.45 -19.86
CA PRO A 170 -10.19 -7.30 -18.42
C PRO A 170 -8.85 -7.49 -17.71
N ARG A 171 -8.67 -6.88 -16.54
CA ARG A 171 -7.49 -7.07 -15.70
C ARG A 171 -7.89 -7.36 -14.25
N ARG A 172 -7.16 -8.27 -13.59
CA ARG A 172 -7.48 -8.70 -12.23
C ARG A 172 -6.30 -8.51 -11.29
N ASN A 173 -6.63 -8.28 -10.03
CA ASN A 173 -5.66 -8.19 -8.93
C ASN A 173 -4.56 -7.15 -9.17
N LEU A 174 -4.92 -5.98 -9.72
CA LEU A 174 -4.02 -4.84 -9.75
C LEU A 174 -3.84 -4.32 -8.33
N GLN A 175 -2.63 -4.34 -7.83
CA GLN A 175 -2.29 -3.73 -6.57
C GLN A 175 -2.35 -2.21 -6.71
N VAL A 176 -3.05 -1.56 -5.79
CA VAL A 176 -3.16 -0.10 -5.76
C VAL A 176 -2.00 0.49 -4.96
N ILE A 177 -1.43 1.56 -5.49
CA ILE A 177 -0.51 2.44 -4.78
C ILE A 177 -1.05 3.86 -4.83
N LEU A 178 -1.08 4.53 -3.68
CA LEU A 178 -1.53 5.92 -3.52
C LEU A 178 -0.38 6.77 -2.96
N PRO A 179 0.52 7.28 -3.83
CA PRO A 179 1.65 8.10 -3.37
C PRO A 179 1.19 9.32 -2.57
N PRO A 180 1.87 9.68 -1.48
CA PRO A 180 1.52 10.83 -0.65
C PRO A 180 1.89 12.14 -1.35
N PHE A 181 1.03 12.56 -2.27
CA PHE A 181 1.15 13.81 -3.01
C PHE A 181 -0.10 14.66 -2.83
N VAL A 182 0.09 15.93 -2.46
CA VAL A 182 -0.99 16.90 -2.33
C VAL A 182 -1.04 17.76 -3.59
N CYS A 183 -2.16 17.72 -4.29
CA CYS A 183 -2.39 18.52 -5.48
C CYS A 183 -2.67 19.98 -5.08
N SER A 184 -1.61 20.80 -4.94
CA SER A 184 -1.69 22.24 -4.65
C SER A 184 -2.02 23.08 -5.88
N GLU A 185 -2.17 24.42 -5.72
CA GLU A 185 -2.38 25.32 -6.86
C GLU A 185 -1.23 25.27 -7.87
N ALA A 186 0.02 25.26 -7.40
CA ALA A 186 1.19 25.02 -8.22
C ALA A 186 1.66 23.58 -8.02
N ILE A 187 1.70 22.80 -9.08
CA ILE A 187 2.17 21.42 -9.07
C ILE A 187 3.63 21.37 -9.45
N ASP A 188 4.49 20.83 -8.58
CA ASP A 188 5.87 20.51 -8.86
C ASP A 188 5.99 19.07 -9.42
N PRO A 189 6.32 18.91 -10.73
CA PRO A 189 6.47 17.59 -11.33
C PRO A 189 7.54 16.72 -10.68
N ASP A 190 8.63 17.32 -10.20
CA ASP A 190 9.73 16.57 -9.59
C ASP A 190 9.37 16.08 -8.18
N GLN A 191 8.64 16.88 -7.41
CA GLN A 191 8.10 16.45 -6.12
C GLN A 191 7.14 15.26 -6.31
N MET A 192 6.23 15.37 -7.26
CA MET A 192 5.29 14.28 -7.58
C MET A 192 6.03 13.01 -8.04
N ALA A 193 7.01 13.16 -8.92
CA ALA A 193 7.80 12.04 -9.41
C ALA A 193 8.58 11.35 -8.27
N ARG A 194 9.14 12.11 -7.34
CA ARG A 194 9.79 11.55 -6.14
C ARG A 194 8.78 10.80 -5.26
N ALA A 195 7.60 11.38 -5.03
CA ALA A 195 6.56 10.72 -4.25
C ALA A 195 6.16 9.37 -4.86
N ILE A 196 5.96 9.30 -6.18
CA ILE A 196 5.63 8.06 -6.89
C ILE A 196 6.76 7.03 -6.73
N ARG A 197 8.01 7.39 -7.03
CA ARG A 197 9.15 6.45 -6.95
C ARG A 197 9.38 5.94 -5.53
N ASN A 198 9.40 6.82 -4.54
CA ASN A 198 9.61 6.43 -3.15
C ASN A 198 8.49 5.50 -2.65
N HIS A 199 7.27 5.75 -3.11
CA HIS A 199 6.13 4.91 -2.75
C HIS A 199 6.21 3.53 -3.40
N MET A 200 6.61 3.45 -4.67
CA MET A 200 6.87 2.17 -5.34
C MET A 200 7.96 1.37 -4.65
N LEU A 201 9.06 2.03 -4.22
CA LEU A 201 10.12 1.41 -3.42
C LEU A 201 9.61 0.88 -2.09
N ALA A 202 8.79 1.65 -1.36
CA ALA A 202 8.22 1.23 -0.08
C ALA A 202 7.33 -0.02 -0.19
N PHE A 203 6.72 -0.23 -1.37
CA PHE A 203 5.90 -1.41 -1.67
C PHE A 203 6.64 -2.52 -2.42
N ASP A 204 7.98 -2.42 -2.56
CA ASP A 204 8.82 -3.37 -3.29
C ASP A 204 8.40 -3.57 -4.77
N LEU A 205 7.90 -2.53 -5.42
CA LEU A 205 7.33 -2.59 -6.78
C LEU A 205 8.26 -2.04 -7.87
N ASP A 206 9.39 -1.47 -7.51
CA ASP A 206 10.38 -0.89 -8.42
C ASP A 206 11.06 -1.95 -9.31
N SER A 207 11.33 -3.13 -8.75
CA SER A 207 12.03 -4.23 -9.43
C SER A 207 11.08 -5.29 -10.02
N ILE A 208 9.77 -5.14 -9.86
CA ILE A 208 8.79 -6.15 -10.26
C ILE A 208 8.01 -5.70 -11.50
N ASP A 209 8.08 -6.50 -12.58
CA ASP A 209 7.31 -6.29 -13.80
C ASP A 209 5.83 -6.71 -13.63
N ARG A 210 5.24 -6.38 -12.46
CA ARG A 210 3.83 -6.63 -12.17
C ARG A 210 3.00 -5.42 -12.57
N ASP A 211 1.80 -5.67 -13.08
CA ASP A 211 0.83 -4.61 -13.30
C ASP A 211 0.35 -4.05 -11.96
N ILE A 212 0.32 -2.73 -11.86
CA ILE A 212 -0.13 -1.96 -10.70
C ILE A 212 -1.12 -0.89 -11.13
N ALA A 213 -1.95 -0.43 -10.22
CA ALA A 213 -2.80 0.73 -10.39
C ALA A 213 -2.24 1.90 -9.57
N LEU A 214 -1.85 2.96 -10.24
CA LEU A 214 -1.44 4.21 -9.62
C LEU A 214 -2.69 5.03 -9.30
N ALA A 215 -3.04 5.13 -8.03
CA ALA A 215 -4.12 5.99 -7.56
C ALA A 215 -3.58 7.38 -7.26
N LEU A 216 -4.27 8.42 -7.72
CA LEU A 216 -3.89 9.81 -7.51
C LEU A 216 -5.12 10.64 -7.19
N ARG A 217 -4.93 11.68 -6.40
CA ARG A 217 -5.98 12.63 -6.04
C ARG A 217 -5.81 13.91 -6.83
N TRP A 218 -6.89 14.33 -7.48
CA TRP A 218 -6.94 15.63 -8.15
C TRP A 218 -7.80 16.59 -7.33
N SER A 219 -7.30 17.81 -7.12
CA SER A 219 -8.07 18.86 -6.47
C SER A 219 -7.83 20.22 -7.13
N GLY A 220 -8.85 21.08 -7.07
CA GLY A 220 -8.81 22.42 -7.65
C GLY A 220 -9.12 22.46 -9.16
N LEU A 221 -9.04 23.65 -9.74
CA LEU A 221 -9.41 23.88 -11.14
C LEU A 221 -8.44 23.17 -12.11
N PRO A 222 -8.94 22.50 -13.16
CA PRO A 222 -8.12 21.78 -14.13
C PRO A 222 -7.57 22.74 -15.21
N SER A 223 -6.66 23.66 -14.81
CA SER A 223 -5.98 24.48 -15.81
C SER A 223 -4.98 23.63 -16.61
N TYR A 224 -4.77 24.00 -17.88
CA TYR A 224 -3.83 23.31 -18.76
C TYR A 224 -2.43 23.19 -18.13
N GLN A 225 -1.92 24.29 -17.58
CA GLN A 225 -0.59 24.29 -16.97
C GLN A 225 -0.48 23.31 -15.80
N ARG A 226 -1.51 23.20 -14.95
CA ARG A 226 -1.54 22.25 -13.85
C ARG A 226 -1.63 20.81 -14.35
N LEU A 227 -2.45 20.56 -15.35
CA LEU A 227 -2.60 19.22 -15.95
C LEU A 227 -1.31 18.75 -16.63
N VAL A 228 -0.60 19.63 -17.34
CA VAL A 228 0.71 19.32 -17.93
C VAL A 228 1.73 19.01 -16.84
N ALA A 229 1.83 19.84 -15.79
CA ALA A 229 2.74 19.59 -14.67
C ALA A 229 2.44 18.26 -13.96
N PHE A 230 1.18 17.93 -13.77
CA PHE A 230 0.73 16.66 -13.20
C PHE A 230 1.10 15.47 -14.10
N ALA A 231 0.85 15.57 -15.40
CA ALA A 231 1.22 14.56 -16.39
C ALA A 231 2.74 14.33 -16.45
N GLU A 232 3.53 15.41 -16.41
CA GLU A 232 5.00 15.31 -16.34
C GLU A 232 5.47 14.63 -15.08
N GLY A 233 4.87 14.93 -13.93
CA GLY A 233 5.17 14.27 -12.67
C GLY A 233 4.92 12.77 -12.73
N ILE A 234 3.80 12.34 -13.32
CA ILE A 234 3.49 10.94 -13.57
C ILE A 234 4.54 10.30 -14.49
N LYS A 235 4.82 10.93 -15.64
CA LYS A 235 5.80 10.41 -16.61
C LYS A 235 7.18 10.22 -15.96
N ARG A 236 7.68 11.21 -15.24
CA ARG A 236 8.98 11.15 -14.55
C ARG A 236 8.97 10.13 -13.42
N GLY A 237 7.84 9.97 -12.71
CA GLY A 237 7.69 8.99 -11.64
C GLY A 237 7.67 7.54 -12.14
N LEU A 238 7.11 7.31 -13.33
CA LEU A 238 6.98 5.98 -13.94
C LEU A 238 8.01 5.71 -15.05
N ILE A 239 9.10 6.48 -15.12
CA ILE A 239 10.06 6.43 -16.25
C ILE A 239 10.60 5.02 -16.53
N GLU A 240 10.86 4.23 -15.49
CA GLU A 240 11.37 2.85 -15.63
C GLU A 240 10.31 1.92 -16.22
N ARG A 241 9.05 2.05 -15.80
CA ARG A 241 7.95 1.25 -16.35
C ARG A 241 7.69 1.60 -17.80
N ILE A 242 7.76 2.89 -18.14
CA ILE A 242 7.64 3.39 -19.52
C ILE A 242 8.77 2.83 -20.38
N GLY A 243 10.02 2.87 -19.89
CA GLY A 243 11.18 2.31 -20.59
C GLY A 243 11.07 0.80 -20.85
N LYS A 244 10.43 0.06 -19.95
CA LYS A 244 10.13 -1.37 -20.10
C LYS A 244 8.86 -1.64 -20.92
N LYS A 245 8.17 -0.62 -21.40
CA LYS A 245 6.88 -0.69 -22.12
C LYS A 245 5.78 -1.45 -21.36
N LEU A 246 5.80 -1.37 -20.01
CA LEU A 246 4.79 -1.99 -19.18
C LEU A 246 3.50 -1.16 -19.23
N PRO A 247 2.31 -1.79 -19.17
CA PRO A 247 1.04 -1.08 -19.12
C PRO A 247 0.95 -0.15 -17.91
N ILE A 248 0.32 1.00 -18.10
CA ILE A 248 0.09 1.99 -17.05
C ILE A 248 -1.42 2.09 -16.79
N TYR A 249 -1.80 1.90 -15.53
CA TYR A 249 -3.16 2.04 -15.04
C TYR A 249 -3.19 3.17 -14.04
N ILE A 250 -3.95 4.23 -14.33
CA ILE A 250 -4.11 5.42 -13.47
C ILE A 250 -5.56 5.52 -13.04
N MET A 251 -5.78 5.69 -11.73
CA MET A 251 -7.08 5.85 -11.12
C MET A 251 -7.13 7.21 -10.42
N LEU A 252 -8.14 8.01 -10.73
CA LEU A 252 -8.30 9.36 -10.21
C LEU A 252 -9.59 9.48 -9.40
N ASP A 253 -9.58 10.27 -8.34
CA ASP A 253 -10.79 10.65 -7.62
C ASP A 253 -11.45 11.91 -8.20
N GLY A 254 -10.79 12.60 -9.15
CA GLY A 254 -11.30 13.77 -9.86
C GLY A 254 -11.73 13.46 -11.29
N ASP A 255 -12.33 14.43 -11.97
CA ASP A 255 -12.88 14.31 -13.32
C ASP A 255 -11.92 14.94 -14.34
N VAL A 256 -10.76 14.31 -14.57
CA VAL A 256 -9.74 14.80 -15.52
C VAL A 256 -9.08 13.68 -16.34
N ALA A 257 -9.60 12.45 -16.25
CA ALA A 257 -8.94 11.28 -16.82
C ALA A 257 -8.74 11.34 -18.32
N GLN A 258 -9.74 11.78 -19.08
CA GLN A 258 -9.67 11.86 -20.53
C GLN A 258 -8.58 12.87 -20.97
N THR A 259 -8.60 14.07 -20.40
CA THR A 259 -7.61 15.11 -20.70
C THR A 259 -6.21 14.67 -20.31
N LEU A 260 -6.06 14.08 -19.11
CA LEU A 260 -4.77 13.55 -18.65
C LEU A 260 -4.26 12.44 -19.56
N GLY A 261 -5.13 11.54 -20.00
CA GLY A 261 -4.78 10.47 -20.94
C GLY A 261 -4.25 10.98 -22.25
N HIS A 262 -4.91 12.00 -22.84
CA HIS A 262 -4.44 12.66 -24.06
C HIS A 262 -3.11 13.39 -23.85
N LEU A 263 -2.93 14.13 -22.74
CA LEU A 263 -1.65 14.77 -22.46
C LEU A 263 -0.50 13.76 -22.35
N LEU A 264 -0.71 12.66 -21.64
CA LEU A 264 0.30 11.60 -21.51
C LEU A 264 0.64 10.94 -22.85
N ARG A 265 -0.37 10.68 -23.69
CA ARG A 265 -0.20 10.01 -24.99
C ARG A 265 0.32 10.93 -26.06
N ASP A 266 -0.37 12.06 -26.28
CA ASP A 266 -0.19 12.87 -27.49
C ASP A 266 0.90 13.93 -27.30
N GLU A 267 0.98 14.56 -26.13
CA GLU A 267 1.96 15.61 -25.86
C GLU A 267 3.25 15.06 -25.22
N LEU A 268 3.13 14.17 -24.26
CA LEU A 268 4.28 13.59 -23.60
C LEU A 268 4.81 12.31 -24.25
N HIS A 269 4.16 11.84 -25.33
CA HIS A 269 4.60 10.73 -26.16
C HIS A 269 4.89 9.43 -25.38
N ILE A 270 4.00 9.04 -24.44
CA ILE A 270 4.10 7.75 -23.76
C ILE A 270 3.63 6.65 -24.73
N GLU A 271 4.55 5.78 -25.14
CA GLU A 271 4.29 4.73 -26.14
C GLU A 271 3.64 3.47 -25.54
N CYS A 272 3.79 3.21 -24.24
CA CYS A 272 3.18 2.02 -23.61
C CYS A 272 1.65 2.14 -23.55
N GLU A 273 0.97 1.00 -23.33
CA GLU A 273 -0.48 1.00 -23.21
C GLU A 273 -0.91 1.72 -21.93
N LEU A 274 -1.93 2.56 -22.07
CA LEU A 274 -2.37 3.49 -21.04
C LEU A 274 -3.88 3.40 -20.81
N LEU A 275 -4.27 3.28 -19.54
CA LEU A 275 -5.64 3.38 -19.07
C LEU A 275 -5.69 4.41 -17.95
N VAL A 276 -6.57 5.40 -18.09
CA VAL A 276 -6.84 6.42 -17.07
C VAL A 276 -8.33 6.44 -16.80
N ILE A 277 -8.71 6.23 -15.55
CA ILE A 277 -10.09 6.18 -15.07
C ILE A 277 -10.27 7.22 -13.98
N ASP A 278 -11.39 7.93 -14.02
CA ASP A 278 -11.80 8.90 -13.02
C ASP A 278 -12.98 8.43 -12.16
N GLY A 279 -13.28 9.19 -11.12
CA GLY A 279 -14.40 8.93 -10.23
C GLY A 279 -14.20 7.70 -9.32
N VAL A 280 -12.97 7.21 -9.16
CA VAL A 280 -12.67 6.03 -8.34
C VAL A 280 -11.80 6.42 -7.16
N VAL A 281 -12.30 6.24 -5.95
CA VAL A 281 -11.57 6.50 -4.70
C VAL A 281 -10.92 5.21 -4.22
N LEU A 282 -9.60 5.20 -4.19
CA LEU A 282 -8.78 4.05 -3.79
C LEU A 282 -7.78 4.43 -2.71
N TRP A 283 -7.29 3.39 -2.02
CA TRP A 283 -6.31 3.51 -0.96
C TRP A 283 -5.18 2.50 -1.16
N ASP A 284 -4.07 2.71 -0.48
CA ASP A 284 -3.04 1.67 -0.39
C ASP A 284 -3.63 0.39 0.22
N PHE A 285 -3.08 -0.75 -0.19
CA PHE A 285 -3.56 -2.09 0.15
C PHE A 285 -4.92 -2.48 -0.45
N ASP A 286 -5.51 -1.62 -1.29
CA ASP A 286 -6.59 -2.04 -2.17
C ASP A 286 -6.02 -2.84 -3.35
N TYR A 287 -6.81 -3.77 -3.83
CA TYR A 287 -6.63 -4.46 -5.10
C TYR A 287 -7.85 -4.21 -5.94
N ILE A 288 -7.66 -3.99 -7.24
CA ILE A 288 -8.79 -3.78 -8.13
C ILE A 288 -8.85 -4.81 -9.24
N ASP A 289 -10.08 -5.17 -9.60
CA ASP A 289 -10.39 -5.87 -10.84
C ASP A 289 -11.07 -4.90 -11.79
N LEU A 290 -10.55 -4.82 -13.02
CA LEU A 290 -11.13 -4.05 -14.11
C LEU A 290 -11.88 -5.00 -15.03
N GLY A 291 -13.18 -4.77 -15.21
CA GLY A 291 -14.03 -5.52 -16.11
C GLY A 291 -13.86 -5.09 -17.57
N ARG A 292 -14.62 -5.73 -18.48
CA ARG A 292 -14.70 -5.30 -19.87
C ARG A 292 -15.53 -4.02 -19.98
N ILE A 293 -15.19 -3.18 -20.96
CA ILE A 293 -15.97 -1.97 -21.26
C ILE A 293 -17.42 -2.34 -21.51
N ARG A 294 -18.32 -1.58 -20.91
CA ARG A 294 -19.76 -1.72 -21.10
C ARG A 294 -20.25 -0.71 -22.13
N MET A 295 -20.85 -1.21 -23.19
CA MET A 295 -21.48 -0.36 -24.21
C MET A 295 -22.98 -0.18 -23.88
N PRO A 296 -23.62 0.94 -24.22
CA PRO A 296 -23.07 2.10 -24.94
C PRO A 296 -22.37 3.15 -24.07
N SER A 297 -22.37 2.98 -22.73
CA SER A 297 -21.85 3.96 -21.77
C SER A 297 -20.33 4.13 -21.80
N CYS A 298 -19.59 3.24 -22.47
CA CYS A 298 -18.13 3.19 -22.47
C CYS A 298 -17.49 3.14 -21.08
N THR A 299 -18.21 2.65 -20.08
CA THR A 299 -17.74 2.56 -18.70
C THR A 299 -17.03 1.25 -18.41
N VAL A 300 -16.05 1.30 -17.52
CA VAL A 300 -15.29 0.14 -17.05
C VAL A 300 -15.75 -0.21 -15.64
N PRO A 301 -16.30 -1.42 -15.38
CA PRO A 301 -16.60 -1.86 -14.03
C PRO A 301 -15.30 -2.02 -13.24
N VAL A 302 -15.22 -1.38 -12.07
CA VAL A 302 -14.11 -1.46 -11.14
C VAL A 302 -14.57 -2.14 -9.86
N THR A 303 -14.05 -3.34 -9.58
CA THR A 303 -14.30 -4.03 -8.31
C THR A 303 -13.12 -3.78 -7.39
N ILE A 304 -13.39 -3.22 -6.22
CA ILE A 304 -12.36 -2.90 -5.23
C ILE A 304 -12.34 -3.98 -4.16
N LYS A 305 -11.15 -4.47 -3.82
CA LYS A 305 -10.89 -5.46 -2.78
C LYS A 305 -9.87 -4.86 -1.82
N SER A 306 -10.26 -4.53 -0.61
CA SER A 306 -9.33 -3.97 0.39
C SER A 306 -8.76 -5.04 1.29
N LEU A 307 -7.45 -5.02 1.52
CA LEU A 307 -6.80 -5.86 2.53
C LEU A 307 -6.82 -5.20 3.92
N VAL A 308 -7.13 -3.91 3.97
CA VAL A 308 -7.21 -3.14 5.22
C VAL A 308 -8.69 -2.83 5.48
N PHE A 309 -9.26 -3.55 6.43
CA PHE A 309 -10.66 -3.39 6.80
C PHE A 309 -10.81 -2.13 7.67
N SER A 310 -11.65 -1.21 7.23
CA SER A 310 -12.13 -0.07 8.02
C SER A 310 -13.64 -0.06 7.92
N GLU A 311 -14.33 0.27 9.01
CA GLU A 311 -15.80 0.34 9.04
C GLU A 311 -16.34 1.42 8.10
N ASP A 312 -15.55 2.45 7.85
CA ASP A 312 -15.87 3.49 6.87
C ASP A 312 -14.83 3.44 5.73
N PRO A 313 -15.21 3.04 4.50
CA PRO A 313 -14.31 3.12 3.35
C PRO A 313 -13.85 4.55 3.03
N ARG A 314 -14.45 5.58 3.65
CA ARG A 314 -14.04 6.99 3.57
C ARG A 314 -13.34 7.45 4.84
N GLY A 315 -13.23 6.59 5.86
CA GLY A 315 -12.62 6.92 7.15
C GLY A 315 -11.11 7.11 7.10
N PRO A 316 -10.49 7.62 8.17
CA PRO A 316 -9.03 7.78 8.23
C PRO A 316 -8.35 6.42 8.14
N ARG A 317 -7.57 6.21 7.09
CA ARG A 317 -6.74 5.02 6.90
C ARG A 317 -5.42 5.16 7.66
N PRO A 318 -4.73 4.04 7.99
CA PRO A 318 -3.44 4.09 8.67
C PRO A 318 -2.45 5.01 7.95
N ARG A 319 -1.74 5.85 8.70
CA ARG A 319 -0.66 6.67 8.14
C ARG A 319 0.50 5.76 7.76
N GLN A 320 1.03 5.97 6.55
CA GLN A 320 2.20 5.25 6.08
C GLN A 320 3.48 5.79 6.71
N ARG A 321 4.40 4.90 7.09
CA ARG A 321 5.78 5.27 7.38
C ARG A 321 6.54 5.39 6.07
N LEU A 322 6.89 6.61 5.70
CA LEU A 322 7.91 6.83 4.69
C LEU A 322 9.26 6.46 5.32
N HIS A 323 9.87 5.39 4.86
CA HIS A 323 11.26 5.10 5.21
C HIS A 323 12.14 6.14 4.51
N HIS A 324 12.54 7.18 5.23
CA HIS A 324 13.67 7.99 4.82
C HIS A 324 14.92 7.12 4.96
N HIS A 325 15.50 6.72 3.84
CA HIS A 325 16.90 6.30 3.81
C HIS A 325 17.73 7.59 3.99
N GLU A 326 18.05 7.93 5.24
CA GLU A 326 19.12 8.86 5.53
C GLU A 326 20.42 8.19 5.09
N HIS A 327 20.97 8.68 3.98
CA HIS A 327 22.37 8.46 3.69
C HIS A 327 23.16 9.34 4.66
N ASP A 328 23.68 8.71 5.72
CA ASP A 328 24.69 9.29 6.59
C ASP A 328 25.94 9.62 5.76
N HIS A 329 26.02 10.85 5.27
CA HIS A 329 27.29 11.47 4.96
C HIS A 329 27.77 12.20 6.20
N ALA A 330 28.52 11.48 7.03
CA ALA A 330 29.36 12.09 8.04
C ALA A 330 30.39 12.96 7.35
N GLN A 331 30.20 14.27 7.36
CA GLN A 331 31.28 15.25 7.23
C GLN A 331 31.36 16.07 8.50
N ASP A 332 32.39 15.68 9.23
CA ASP A 332 32.97 16.38 10.36
C ASP A 332 33.48 17.76 9.92
N HIS A 333 32.88 18.84 10.41
CA HIS A 333 33.51 20.15 10.51
C HIS A 333 33.06 20.84 11.79
N GLY A 334 33.94 20.75 12.79
CA GLY A 334 33.86 21.58 13.99
C GLY A 334 34.08 23.04 13.67
N HIS A 335 33.22 23.89 14.19
CA HIS A 335 33.58 25.27 14.62
C HIS A 335 32.75 25.69 15.83
N ARG A 336 33.45 25.81 16.96
CA ARG A 336 33.02 26.58 18.13
C ARG A 336 32.99 28.07 17.80
N HIS A 337 31.92 28.77 18.18
CA HIS A 337 31.99 30.13 18.73
C HIS A 337 30.77 30.35 19.63
N GLY A 338 31.11 30.86 20.83
CA GLY A 338 30.16 31.19 21.86
C GLY A 338 29.82 32.70 21.87
N HIS A 339 29.14 33.10 22.96
CA HIS A 339 28.62 34.41 23.37
C HIS A 339 27.22 34.69 22.82
N GLY A 340 26.26 35.17 23.56
CA GLY A 340 26.14 35.71 24.92
C GLY A 340 24.79 36.44 24.99
N ASP A 341 24.18 36.31 26.12
CA ASP A 341 23.22 37.17 26.84
C ASP A 341 22.18 38.05 26.12
N SER A 342 20.98 37.95 26.63
CA SER A 342 20.15 38.95 27.35
C SER A 342 18.82 39.38 26.71
N ASP A 343 17.82 39.38 27.62
CA ASP A 343 16.63 40.26 27.76
C ASP A 343 15.44 40.02 26.77
N GLY A 344 14.34 39.50 27.18
CA GLY A 344 13.32 40.04 28.09
C GLY A 344 12.40 41.06 27.43
N HIS A 345 11.17 40.64 27.02
CA HIS A 345 9.98 41.49 27.12
C HIS A 345 8.68 40.71 27.03
N ARG A 346 7.90 40.81 28.11
CA ARG A 346 6.46 40.48 28.17
C ARG A 346 5.65 41.57 27.45
N HIS A 347 4.63 41.20 26.73
CA HIS A 347 3.43 42.01 26.57
C HIS A 347 2.18 41.11 26.55
N ASP A 348 1.38 41.27 27.60
CA ASP A 348 -0.03 40.90 27.68
C ASP A 348 -0.86 41.86 26.80
N HIS A 349 -1.80 41.36 26.04
CA HIS A 349 -3.03 42.09 25.70
C HIS A 349 -4.18 41.10 25.53
N ALA A 350 -5.09 41.18 26.52
CA ALA A 350 -6.45 40.68 26.46
C ALA A 350 -7.34 41.67 25.68
N HIS A 351 -8.19 41.18 24.82
CA HIS A 351 -9.45 41.81 24.45
C HIS A 351 -10.47 40.76 24.08
N GLY A 352 -11.48 40.64 24.93
CA GLY A 352 -12.74 39.97 24.64
C GLY A 352 -13.67 40.89 23.85
N TYR A 353 -14.50 40.30 23.02
CA TYR A 353 -15.81 40.85 22.63
C TYR A 353 -16.82 39.73 22.44
N ASP A 354 -17.84 39.73 23.30
CA ASP A 354 -19.11 39.05 23.15
C ASP A 354 -19.92 39.71 22.02
N HIS A 355 -20.57 38.93 21.18
CA HIS A 355 -21.83 39.30 20.54
C HIS A 355 -22.78 38.12 20.42
N HIS A 356 -23.80 38.16 21.26
CA HIS A 356 -25.09 37.47 21.11
C HIS A 356 -25.83 38.00 19.87
N HIS A 357 -26.34 37.12 19.03
CA HIS A 357 -27.61 37.35 18.31
C HIS A 357 -28.44 36.07 18.21
N SER A 358 -29.55 36.12 18.89
CA SER A 358 -30.72 35.26 18.78
C SER A 358 -31.53 35.62 17.53
N HIS A 359 -31.99 34.63 16.78
CA HIS A 359 -33.26 34.75 16.03
C HIS A 359 -34.00 33.41 15.93
N GLN A 360 -35.29 33.55 16.21
CA GLN A 360 -36.35 32.55 16.26
C GLN A 360 -36.83 32.08 14.86
N PRO A 361 -37.66 31.03 14.82
CA PRO A 361 -38.06 30.37 13.57
C PRO A 361 -39.38 30.90 13.01
N HIS A 362 -39.51 30.89 11.69
CA HIS A 362 -40.79 31.08 11.00
C HIS A 362 -41.34 29.77 10.44
N LYS A 363 -42.56 29.43 10.90
CA LYS A 363 -43.51 28.48 10.28
C LYS A 363 -44.26 29.18 9.14
N HIS A 364 -44.51 28.46 8.06
CA HIS A 364 -45.71 28.43 7.17
C HIS A 364 -45.40 27.35 6.13
N GLY A 365 -46.19 26.30 5.82
CA GLY A 365 -47.64 26.26 5.72
C GLY A 365 -48.07 26.33 4.24
N ARG A 366 -48.01 25.21 3.56
CA ARG A 366 -49.02 24.56 2.70
C ARG A 366 -48.39 23.42 1.91
#